data_90e664054380f98a53583864ceb5c8a7
#
_entry.id   90e664054380f98a53583864ceb5c8a7
#
_cell.length_a   1.000
_cell.length_b   1.000
_cell.length_c   1.000
_cell.angle_alpha   90.00
_cell.angle_beta   90.00
_cell.angle_gamma   90.00
#
_symmetry.space_group_name_H-M   'P 1'
#
loop_
_entity.id
_entity.type
_entity.pdbx_description
1 polymer ?
#
loop_
_entity_poly.entity_id
_entity_poly.type
_entity_poly.pdbx_seq_one_letter_code
_entity_poly.pdbx_strand_id
1 'polypeptide(L)'
;MHTNEFLDIKDDIGRFCPFGEYSLVEAEAMVADAIAACRDRGITRLLVNATRVTGVHVPTMVERFLIADEWAQASKGAVVLAPVIPAEYIHPRKFGVAVAADRGLVSDVFTSETEALGWLSSIRS
;
A
#
# COMPACT_ATOMS: atom_id res chain seq x y z
N MET A 1 -4.40 -2.20 18.36
CA MET A 1 -3.91 -1.75 18.18
C MET A 1 -3.08 -1.47 17.56
N HIS A 2 -2.79 -1.11 17.04
CA HIS A 2 -2.04 -0.88 16.60
C HIS A 2 -1.55 -0.40 15.83
N THR A 3 -1.25 -0.47 15.61
CA THR A 3 -0.27 -0.24 14.87
C THR A 3 -0.14 0.95 14.00
N ASN A 4 -0.27 2.17 14.48
CA ASN A 4 -0.02 3.39 13.74
C ASN A 4 1.36 3.95 14.01
N GLU A 5 2.24 3.14 14.60
CA GLU A 5 3.55 3.65 15.00
C GLU A 5 4.42 4.06 13.81
N PHE A 6 4.18 3.46 12.63
CA PHE A 6 4.94 3.81 11.42
C PHE A 6 4.20 4.78 10.52
N LEU A 7 3.01 5.22 10.93
CA LEU A 7 2.16 6.08 10.11
C LEU A 7 2.32 7.53 10.50
N ASP A 8 2.67 8.37 9.53
CA ASP A 8 2.77 9.81 9.69
C ASP A 8 1.85 10.47 8.67
N ILE A 9 1.29 11.61 9.01
CA ILE A 9 0.38 12.32 8.11
C ILE A 9 0.93 13.72 7.88
N LYS A 10 1.10 14.07 6.62
CA LYS A 10 1.60 15.38 6.24
C LYS A 10 0.91 15.82 4.97
N ASP A 11 0.37 17.05 4.95
CA ASP A 11 -0.31 17.61 3.79
C ASP A 11 -1.43 16.70 3.26
N ASP A 12 -2.18 16.10 4.19
CA ASP A 12 -3.30 15.21 3.89
C ASP A 12 -2.90 13.90 3.20
N ILE A 13 -1.61 13.58 3.22
CA ILE A 13 -1.12 12.31 2.71
C ILE A 13 -0.58 11.50 3.89
N GLY A 14 -1.05 10.26 4.01
CA GLY A 14 -0.50 9.32 4.98
C GLY A 14 0.80 8.72 4.42
N ARG A 15 1.78 8.53 5.28
CA ARG A 15 3.05 7.92 4.90
C ARG A 15 3.36 6.83 5.91
N PHE A 16 3.31 5.59 5.45
CA PHE A 16 3.53 4.42 6.29
C PHE A 16 4.86 3.79 5.89
N CYS A 17 5.83 3.82 6.80
CA CYS A 17 7.20 3.40 6.51
C CYS A 17 7.67 2.36 7.52
N PRO A 18 7.15 1.12 7.46
CA PRO A 18 7.55 0.08 8.39
C PRO A 18 8.98 -0.39 8.10
N PHE A 19 9.61 -0.95 9.13
CA PHE A 19 10.93 -1.55 8.96
C PHE A 19 11.02 -2.78 9.86
N GLY A 20 11.90 -3.69 9.50
CA GLY A 20 12.12 -4.90 10.28
C GLY A 20 11.84 -6.14 9.46
N GLU A 21 11.88 -7.29 10.12
CA GLU A 21 11.68 -8.58 9.49
C GLU A 21 10.25 -9.05 9.69
N TYR A 22 9.57 -9.36 8.59
CA TYR A 22 8.18 -9.80 8.61
C TYR A 22 7.95 -10.85 7.53
N SER A 23 6.95 -11.71 7.74
CA SER A 23 6.48 -12.59 6.68
C SER A 23 5.59 -11.78 5.72
N LEU A 24 5.27 -12.35 4.58
CA LEU A 24 4.34 -11.70 3.64
C LEU A 24 2.98 -11.44 4.30
N VAL A 25 2.47 -12.43 5.04
CA VAL A 25 1.17 -12.30 5.71
C VAL A 25 1.19 -11.17 6.73
N GLU A 26 2.27 -11.07 7.51
CA GLU A 26 2.40 -10.01 8.51
C GLU A 26 2.51 -8.63 7.86
N ALA A 27 3.34 -8.52 6.82
CA ALA A 27 3.55 -7.26 6.13
C ALA A 27 2.25 -6.78 5.48
N GLU A 28 1.55 -7.69 4.84
CA GLU A 28 0.31 -7.38 4.14
C GLU A 28 -0.78 -6.93 5.13
N ALA A 29 -0.86 -7.57 6.29
CA ALA A 29 -1.82 -7.19 7.32
C ALA A 29 -1.52 -5.81 7.89
N MET A 30 -0.23 -5.48 8.05
CA MET A 30 0.17 -4.15 8.53
C MET A 30 -0.28 -3.05 7.57
N VAL A 31 -0.16 -3.31 6.28
CA VAL A 31 -0.58 -2.34 5.26
C VAL A 31 -2.11 -2.20 5.28
N ALA A 32 -2.83 -3.31 5.40
CA ALA A 32 -4.29 -3.27 5.49
C ALA A 32 -4.74 -2.42 6.68
N ASP A 33 -4.07 -2.58 7.83
CA ASP A 33 -4.38 -1.78 9.02
C ASP A 33 -4.09 -0.30 8.79
N ALA A 34 -3.01 0.03 8.09
CA ALA A 34 -2.68 1.41 7.78
C ALA A 34 -3.72 2.03 6.84
N ILE A 35 -4.18 1.26 5.85
CA ILE A 35 -5.24 1.71 4.94
C ILE A 35 -6.51 2.02 5.73
N ALA A 36 -6.91 1.10 6.62
CA ALA A 36 -8.11 1.29 7.42
C ALA A 36 -7.98 2.49 8.35
N ALA A 37 -6.80 2.69 8.93
CA ALA A 37 -6.57 3.85 9.81
C ALA A 37 -6.72 5.16 9.04
N CYS A 38 -6.20 5.23 7.82
CA CYS A 38 -6.35 6.40 6.97
C CYS A 38 -7.82 6.63 6.64
N ARG A 39 -8.53 5.56 6.22
CA ARG A 39 -9.95 5.65 5.91
C ARG A 39 -10.73 6.23 7.09
N ASP A 40 -10.48 5.71 8.29
CA ASP A 40 -11.23 6.12 9.49
C ASP A 40 -10.93 7.56 9.89
N ARG A 41 -9.76 8.08 9.48
CA ARG A 41 -9.34 9.45 9.81
C ARG A 41 -9.60 10.43 8.67
N GLY A 42 -10.25 9.98 7.60
CA GLY A 42 -10.53 10.84 6.46
C GLY A 42 -9.33 11.16 5.59
N ILE A 43 -8.25 10.39 5.71
CA ILE A 43 -7.05 10.54 4.87
C ILE A 43 -7.27 9.71 3.62
N THR A 44 -7.29 10.35 2.45
CA THR A 44 -7.69 9.70 1.21
C THR A 44 -6.52 9.22 0.35
N ARG A 45 -5.29 9.52 0.73
CA ARG A 45 -4.10 9.15 -0.04
C ARG A 45 -3.06 8.58 0.92
N LEU A 46 -2.51 7.42 0.58
CA LEU A 46 -1.54 6.73 1.44
C LEU A 46 -0.35 6.24 0.62
N LEU A 47 0.84 6.66 1.03
CA LEU A 47 2.10 6.11 0.52
C LEU A 47 2.57 5.04 1.52
N VAL A 48 2.91 3.86 1.01
CA VAL A 48 3.50 2.80 1.82
C VAL A 48 4.91 2.54 1.32
N ASN A 49 5.92 2.86 2.12
CA ASN A 49 7.30 2.57 1.74
C ASN A 49 7.73 1.30 2.48
N ALA A 50 7.78 0.19 1.76
CA ALA A 50 8.14 -1.12 2.31
C ALA A 50 9.58 -1.51 1.97
N THR A 51 10.41 -0.56 1.53
CA THR A 51 11.78 -0.88 1.12
C THR A 51 12.68 -1.29 2.29
N ARG A 52 12.27 -1.01 3.52
CA ARG A 52 13.03 -1.40 4.72
C ARG A 52 12.49 -2.65 5.39
N VAL A 53 11.46 -3.25 4.80
CA VAL A 53 10.92 -4.52 5.28
C VAL A 53 11.74 -5.66 4.69
N THR A 54 12.11 -6.62 5.53
CA THR A 54 12.88 -7.80 5.09
C THR A 54 12.12 -9.06 5.44
N GLY A 55 12.54 -10.19 4.86
CA GLY A 55 11.93 -11.49 5.14
C GLY A 55 10.72 -11.84 4.29
N VAL A 56 10.27 -10.92 3.46
CA VAL A 56 9.08 -11.13 2.62
C VAL A 56 9.51 -11.76 1.29
N HIS A 57 8.93 -12.90 0.95
CA HIS A 57 9.19 -13.51 -0.36
C HIS A 57 8.41 -12.78 -1.45
N VAL A 58 8.88 -12.90 -2.69
CA VAL A 58 8.16 -12.31 -3.83
C VAL A 58 6.82 -13.03 -3.97
N PRO A 59 5.70 -12.29 -3.97
CA PRO A 59 4.39 -12.94 -3.99
C PRO A 59 4.12 -13.72 -5.28
N THR A 60 3.44 -14.84 -5.13
CA THR A 60 2.90 -15.60 -6.27
C THR A 60 1.70 -14.84 -6.84
N MET A 61 1.20 -15.29 -7.99
CA MET A 61 0.00 -14.69 -8.59
C MET A 61 -1.20 -14.77 -7.67
N VAL A 62 -1.39 -15.93 -7.03
CA VAL A 62 -2.52 -16.10 -6.09
C VAL A 62 -2.38 -15.16 -4.91
N GLU A 63 -1.16 -15.06 -4.36
CA GLU A 63 -0.91 -14.15 -3.24
C GLU A 63 -1.17 -12.69 -3.63
N ARG A 64 -0.77 -12.29 -4.84
CA ARG A 64 -1.03 -10.91 -5.31
C ARG A 64 -2.53 -10.64 -5.39
N PHE A 65 -3.30 -11.62 -5.84
CA PHE A 65 -4.75 -11.49 -5.91
C PHE A 65 -5.35 -11.29 -4.51
N LEU A 66 -4.92 -12.12 -3.56
CA LEU A 66 -5.45 -12.06 -2.19
C LEU A 66 -5.07 -10.75 -1.50
N ILE A 67 -3.82 -10.28 -1.71
CA ILE A 67 -3.36 -9.01 -1.14
C ILE A 67 -4.18 -7.85 -1.71
N ALA A 68 -4.35 -7.81 -3.02
CA ALA A 68 -5.11 -6.74 -3.67
C ALA A 68 -6.55 -6.71 -3.18
N ASP A 69 -7.15 -7.89 -3.03
CA ASP A 69 -8.53 -8.01 -2.55
C ASP A 69 -8.65 -7.51 -1.11
N GLU A 70 -7.73 -7.91 -0.24
CA GLU A 70 -7.77 -7.50 1.16
C GLU A 70 -7.55 -6.00 1.32
N TRP A 71 -6.61 -5.45 0.57
CA TRP A 71 -6.35 -4.00 0.64
C TRP A 71 -7.52 -3.20 0.09
N ALA A 72 -8.18 -3.70 -0.94
CA ALA A 72 -9.37 -3.03 -1.47
C ALA A 72 -10.50 -3.04 -0.44
N GLN A 73 -10.67 -4.15 0.27
CA GLN A 73 -11.68 -4.22 1.33
C GLN A 73 -11.35 -3.25 2.47
N ALA A 74 -10.07 -3.12 2.83
CA ALA A 74 -9.67 -2.18 3.87
C ALA A 74 -9.94 -0.74 3.46
N SER A 75 -9.74 -0.43 2.18
CA SER A 75 -9.94 0.93 1.65
C SER A 75 -11.42 1.31 1.55
N LYS A 76 -12.27 0.38 1.21
CA LYS A 76 -13.69 0.63 0.95
C LYS A 76 -13.91 1.80 -0.02
N GLY A 77 -13.01 1.92 -0.98
CA GLY A 77 -13.09 2.97 -1.99
C GLY A 77 -12.65 4.36 -1.52
N ALA A 78 -12.17 4.48 -0.29
CA ALA A 78 -11.90 5.80 0.31
C ALA A 78 -10.42 6.20 0.30
N VAL A 79 -9.50 5.28 0.06
CA VAL A 79 -8.06 5.56 0.14
C VAL A 79 -7.36 5.14 -1.15
N VAL A 80 -6.62 6.06 -1.73
CA VAL A 80 -5.75 5.78 -2.90
C VAL A 80 -4.40 5.34 -2.35
N LEU A 81 -3.84 4.26 -2.88
CA LEU A 81 -2.64 3.62 -2.33
C LEU A 81 -1.47 3.67 -3.30
N ALA A 82 -0.30 4.05 -2.80
CA ALA A 82 0.94 4.09 -3.59
C ALA A 82 2.05 3.33 -2.86
N PRO A 83 2.16 2.01 -3.06
CA PRO A 83 3.27 1.25 -2.48
C PRO A 83 4.59 1.57 -3.18
N VAL A 84 5.64 1.75 -2.38
CA VAL A 84 7.04 1.86 -2.84
C VAL A 84 7.73 0.58 -2.41
N ILE A 85 8.14 -0.23 -3.37
CA ILE A 85 8.71 -1.55 -3.11
C ILE A 85 9.89 -1.77 -4.06
N PRO A 86 10.82 -2.71 -3.73
CA PRO A 86 11.90 -3.02 -4.66
C PRO A 86 11.35 -3.57 -5.97
N ALA A 87 12.06 -3.30 -7.06
CA ALA A 87 11.60 -3.63 -8.41
C ALA A 87 11.26 -5.11 -8.58
N GLU A 88 12.01 -6.01 -7.92
CA GLU A 88 11.77 -7.44 -8.05
C GLU A 88 10.41 -7.89 -7.51
N TYR A 89 9.77 -7.07 -6.68
CA TYR A 89 8.44 -7.38 -6.14
C TYR A 89 7.31 -6.90 -7.05
N ILE A 90 7.63 -6.11 -8.07
CA ILE A 90 6.60 -5.54 -8.95
C ILE A 90 6.36 -6.50 -10.11
N HIS A 91 5.11 -6.95 -10.27
CA HIS A 91 4.75 -7.78 -11.40
C HIS A 91 4.94 -6.98 -12.70
N PRO A 92 5.56 -7.56 -13.74
CA PRO A 92 5.82 -6.82 -14.99
C PRO A 92 4.58 -6.19 -15.61
N ARG A 93 3.42 -6.81 -15.43
CA ARG A 93 2.15 -6.28 -15.95
C ARG A 93 1.29 -5.66 -14.86
N LYS A 94 1.88 -5.45 -13.68
CA LYS A 94 1.18 -4.85 -12.53
C LYS A 94 -0.14 -5.54 -12.24
N PHE A 95 -0.11 -6.87 -12.17
CA PHE A 95 -1.29 -7.69 -11.94
C PHE A 95 -2.07 -7.26 -10.68
N GLY A 96 -1.36 -6.98 -9.59
CA GLY A 96 -2.00 -6.55 -8.35
C GLY A 96 -2.75 -5.24 -8.49
N VAL A 97 -2.18 -4.31 -9.26
CA VAL A 97 -2.85 -3.02 -9.54
C VAL A 97 -4.16 -3.26 -10.28
N ALA A 98 -4.15 -4.14 -11.27
CA ALA A 98 -5.35 -4.42 -12.06
C ALA A 98 -6.44 -5.08 -11.20
N VAL A 99 -6.05 -6.05 -10.37
CA VAL A 99 -7.01 -6.72 -9.49
C VAL A 99 -7.60 -5.73 -8.48
N ALA A 100 -6.76 -4.88 -7.90
CA ALA A 100 -7.21 -3.88 -6.94
C ALA A 100 -8.20 -2.92 -7.59
N ALA A 101 -7.93 -2.48 -8.83
CA ALA A 101 -8.81 -1.57 -9.54
C ALA A 101 -10.19 -2.20 -9.77
N ASP A 102 -10.22 -3.48 -10.12
CA ASP A 102 -11.49 -4.20 -10.32
C ASP A 102 -12.30 -4.26 -9.03
N ARG A 103 -11.66 -4.10 -7.88
CA ARG A 103 -12.33 -4.14 -6.58
C ARG A 103 -12.48 -2.75 -5.95
N GLY A 104 -12.24 -1.70 -6.73
CA GLY A 104 -12.49 -0.34 -6.28
C GLY A 104 -11.32 0.34 -5.58
N LEU A 105 -10.13 -0.26 -5.59
CA LEU A 105 -8.96 0.38 -5.00
C LEU A 105 -8.11 1.00 -6.11
N VAL A 106 -8.01 2.33 -6.10
CA VAL A 106 -7.11 3.04 -7.01
C VAL A 106 -5.70 2.97 -6.43
N SER A 107 -4.77 2.42 -7.19
CA SER A 107 -3.39 2.25 -6.73
C SER A 107 -2.44 2.18 -7.91
N ASP A 108 -1.16 2.40 -7.64
CA ASP A 108 -0.08 2.11 -8.57
C ASP A 108 1.15 1.82 -7.72
N VAL A 109 2.16 1.18 -8.29
CA VAL A 109 3.34 0.77 -7.56
C VAL A 109 4.57 1.50 -8.07
N PHE A 110 5.51 1.79 -7.18
CA PHE A 110 6.66 2.62 -7.47
C PHE A 110 7.92 2.05 -6.84
N THR A 111 9.07 2.46 -7.34
CA THR A 111 10.37 2.11 -6.76
C THR A 111 11.00 3.28 -6.00
N SER A 112 10.39 4.47 -6.05
CA SER A 112 10.89 5.62 -5.31
C SER A 112 9.76 6.40 -4.67
N GLU A 113 10.03 6.99 -3.50
CA GLU A 113 9.04 7.83 -2.82
C GLU A 113 8.72 9.08 -3.61
N THR A 114 9.71 9.64 -4.29
CA THR A 114 9.52 10.86 -5.08
C THR A 114 8.47 10.65 -6.15
N GLU A 115 8.56 9.52 -6.86
CA GLU A 115 7.59 9.21 -7.90
C GLU A 115 6.21 8.94 -7.31
N ALA A 116 6.17 8.20 -6.19
CA ALA A 116 4.90 7.89 -5.53
C ALA A 116 4.20 9.15 -5.04
N LEU A 117 4.95 10.06 -4.41
CA LEU A 117 4.38 11.32 -3.94
C LEU A 117 3.89 12.19 -5.09
N GLY A 118 4.66 12.22 -6.20
CA GLY A 118 4.24 12.95 -7.38
C GLY A 118 2.91 12.45 -7.92
N TRP A 119 2.76 11.12 -7.97
CA TRP A 119 1.51 10.53 -8.45
C TRP A 119 0.35 10.83 -7.50
N LEU A 120 0.56 10.64 -6.19
CA LEU A 120 -0.48 10.92 -5.21
C LEU A 120 -0.90 12.39 -5.25
N SER A 121 0.06 13.29 -5.42
CA SER A 121 -0.24 14.73 -5.49
C SER A 121 -1.06 15.09 -6.73
N SER A 122 -0.98 14.28 -7.78
CA SER A 122 -1.75 14.53 -8.99
C SER A 122 -3.18 13.98 -8.91
N ILE A 123 -3.47 13.15 -7.91
CA ILE A 123 -4.78 12.55 -7.73
C ILE A 123 -5.66 13.52 -6.96
N ARG A 124 -6.87 13.74 -7.45
CA ARG A 124 -7.86 14.52 -6.73
C ARG A 124 -8.85 13.58 -6.06
N SER A 125 -9.08 13.82 -4.81
CA SER A 125 -10.02 12.98 -4.08
C SER A 125 -11.38 13.65 -3.95
#